data_bf7b13681ff6f30c6d7227cf6223951b
#
_entry.id   bf7b13681ff6f30c6d7227cf6223951b
#
_cell.length_a   1.000
_cell.length_b   1.000
_cell.length_c   1.000
_cell.angle_alpha   90.00
_cell.angle_beta   90.00
_cell.angle_gamma   90.00
#
_symmetry.space_group_name_H-M   'P 1'
#
loop_
_entity.id
_entity.type
_entity.pdbx_description
1 polymer ?
#
loop_
_entity_poly.entity_id
_entity_poly.type
_entity_poly.pdbx_seq_one_letter_code
_entity_poly.pdbx_strand_id
1 'polypeptide(L)'
;VLLNVVAMTAPSLAPAAFPPVRRAALTTLQVNLGYRCNQACSHCHVDAGPGRSESMDAQNLALIPRVLVARGLRCLDLTGGAPELHPGFRELVQQAAALGVEVIDRCNLTILLEP
;
A
#
# COMPACT_ATOMS: atom_id res chain seq x y z
N VAL A 1 53.19 14.94 31.79
CA VAL A 1 52.44 13.69 31.46
C VAL A 1 51.90 13.88 30.06
N LEU A 2 52.55 13.24 29.07
CA LEU A 2 52.10 13.25 27.67
C LEU A 2 51.01 12.17 27.50
N LEU A 3 49.80 12.56 27.26
CA LEU A 3 48.70 11.67 26.83
C LEU A 3 48.92 11.32 25.34
N ASN A 4 49.35 10.07 25.10
CA ASN A 4 49.33 9.50 23.75
C ASN A 4 47.88 9.18 23.36
N VAL A 5 47.30 10.03 22.55
CA VAL A 5 46.02 9.74 21.89
C VAL A 5 46.31 8.81 20.72
N VAL A 6 46.05 7.54 20.90
CA VAL A 6 46.08 6.55 19.79
C VAL A 6 44.86 6.87 18.94
N ALA A 7 45.08 7.46 17.77
CA ALA A 7 44.03 7.62 16.76
C ALA A 7 43.61 6.22 16.25
N MET A 8 42.47 5.72 16.73
CA MET A 8 41.84 4.54 16.14
C MET A 8 41.31 4.93 14.74
N THR A 9 42.07 4.56 13.72
CA THR A 9 41.56 4.62 12.35
C THR A 9 40.47 3.56 12.21
N ALA A 10 39.23 4.00 12.03
CA ALA A 10 38.13 3.09 11.69
C ALA A 10 38.49 2.35 10.39
N PRO A 11 38.27 1.03 10.32
CA PRO A 11 38.52 0.30 9.09
C PRO A 11 37.65 0.90 7.98
N SER A 12 38.30 1.32 6.89
CA SER A 12 37.62 1.74 5.68
C SER A 12 36.83 0.54 5.13
N LEU A 13 35.51 0.56 5.30
CA LEU A 13 34.65 -0.40 4.63
C LEU A 13 34.79 -0.12 3.12
N ALA A 14 35.44 -1.03 2.40
CA ALA A 14 35.43 -0.99 0.94
C ALA A 14 33.96 -0.94 0.47
N PRO A 15 33.62 -0.10 -0.51
CA PRO A 15 32.25 -0.04 -1.00
C PRO A 15 31.85 -1.43 -1.51
N ALA A 16 31.01 -2.12 -0.74
CA ALA A 16 30.46 -3.40 -1.16
C ALA A 16 29.60 -3.12 -2.40
N ALA A 17 29.98 -3.65 -3.54
CA ALA A 17 29.19 -3.55 -4.75
C ALA A 17 27.85 -4.26 -4.49
N PHE A 18 26.78 -3.48 -4.41
CA PHE A 18 25.44 -4.05 -4.25
C PHE A 18 25.11 -4.92 -5.46
N PRO A 19 24.70 -6.18 -5.28
CA PRO A 19 24.41 -7.04 -6.42
C PRO A 19 23.29 -6.44 -7.29
N PRO A 20 23.34 -6.62 -8.62
CA PRO A 20 22.30 -6.11 -9.51
C PRO A 20 20.94 -6.76 -9.17
N VAL A 21 20.00 -5.95 -8.71
CA VAL A 21 18.62 -6.39 -8.43
C VAL A 21 17.84 -6.35 -9.75
N ARG A 22 17.37 -7.51 -10.19
CA ARG A 22 16.48 -7.62 -11.34
C ARG A 22 15.03 -7.64 -10.88
N ARG A 23 14.17 -6.90 -11.60
CA ARG A 23 12.73 -6.92 -11.37
C ARG A 23 12.16 -8.29 -11.75
N ALA A 24 11.41 -8.92 -10.85
CA ALA A 24 10.60 -10.10 -11.14
C ALA A 24 9.28 -9.69 -11.84
N ALA A 25 8.51 -10.68 -12.27
CA ALA A 25 7.17 -10.44 -12.78
C ALA A 25 6.29 -9.80 -11.70
N LEU A 26 5.44 -8.85 -12.09
CA LEU A 26 4.44 -8.27 -11.21
C LEU A 26 3.33 -9.29 -10.94
N THR A 27 2.95 -9.46 -9.69
CA THR A 27 1.88 -10.38 -9.26
C THR A 27 0.74 -9.67 -8.56
N THR A 28 1.02 -8.51 -7.97
CA THR A 28 0.10 -7.76 -7.11
C THR A 28 -0.04 -6.32 -7.58
N LEU A 29 -1.27 -5.83 -7.57
CA LEU A 29 -1.61 -4.42 -7.71
C LEU A 29 -2.05 -3.90 -6.35
N GLN A 30 -1.28 -2.99 -5.75
CA GLN A 30 -1.73 -2.27 -4.56
C GLN A 30 -2.40 -0.96 -4.97
N VAL A 31 -3.57 -0.70 -4.40
CA VAL A 31 -4.39 0.48 -4.72
C VAL A 31 -4.84 1.17 -3.46
N ASN A 32 -4.59 2.47 -3.37
CA ASN A 32 -5.15 3.34 -2.34
C ASN A 32 -6.47 3.94 -2.87
N LEU A 33 -7.59 3.62 -2.23
CA LEU A 33 -8.93 4.09 -2.63
C LEU A 33 -9.28 5.48 -2.09
N GLY A 34 -8.52 5.99 -1.10
CA GLY A 34 -8.75 7.30 -0.50
C GLY A 34 -8.23 7.37 0.92
N TYR A 35 -8.44 8.52 1.56
CA TYR A 35 -7.93 8.78 2.92
C TYR A 35 -9.04 8.92 3.97
N ARG A 36 -10.30 8.73 3.58
CA ARG A 36 -11.41 8.68 4.54
C ARG A 36 -11.30 7.41 5.39
N CYS A 37 -11.41 7.58 6.72
CA CYS A 37 -11.37 6.49 7.69
C CYS A 37 -12.30 6.83 8.85
N ASN A 38 -12.87 5.83 9.51
CA ASN A 38 -13.65 6.03 10.73
C ASN A 38 -12.76 6.23 11.97
N GLN A 39 -11.43 6.10 11.82
CA GLN A 39 -10.44 6.31 12.89
C GLN A 39 -9.43 7.38 12.53
N ALA A 40 -8.80 8.00 13.56
CA ALA A 40 -7.70 8.95 13.44
C ALA A 40 -6.52 8.42 14.27
N CYS A 41 -5.78 7.47 13.72
CA CYS A 41 -4.67 6.82 14.40
C CYS A 41 -3.42 7.70 14.37
N SER A 42 -2.77 7.91 15.52
CA SER A 42 -1.54 8.72 15.62
C SER A 42 -0.36 8.18 14.81
N HIS A 43 -0.37 6.87 14.50
CA HIS A 43 0.67 6.20 13.70
C HIS A 43 0.27 5.99 12.23
N CYS A 44 -0.82 6.62 11.77
CA CYS A 44 -1.28 6.46 10.39
C CYS A 44 -0.32 7.15 9.41
N HIS A 45 0.40 6.37 8.60
CA HIS A 45 1.39 6.88 7.66
C HIS A 45 0.81 7.67 6.48
N VAL A 46 -0.50 7.58 6.23
CA VAL A 46 -1.22 8.37 5.22
C VAL A 46 -2.09 9.46 5.82
N ASP A 47 -2.06 9.63 7.14
CA ASP A 47 -2.86 10.60 7.86
C ASP A 47 -4.35 10.54 7.48
N ALA A 48 -4.88 9.32 7.44
CA ALA A 48 -6.28 9.06 7.17
C ALA A 48 -7.15 9.44 8.36
N GLY A 49 -8.41 9.78 8.11
CA GLY A 49 -9.32 10.15 9.19
C GLY A 49 -10.73 10.49 8.72
N PRO A 50 -11.66 10.71 9.69
CA PRO A 50 -13.05 11.02 9.39
C PRO A 50 -13.26 12.33 8.62
N GLY A 51 -12.34 13.28 8.79
CA GLY A 51 -12.38 14.59 8.12
C GLY A 51 -11.76 14.62 6.73
N ARG A 52 -11.20 13.49 6.26
CA ARG A 52 -10.57 13.43 4.93
C ARG A 52 -11.63 13.17 3.86
N SER A 53 -11.47 13.82 2.72
CA SER A 53 -12.41 13.74 1.59
C SER A 53 -11.80 13.18 0.31
N GLU A 54 -10.49 12.97 0.30
CA GLU A 54 -9.78 12.44 -0.85
C GLU A 54 -10.23 11.01 -1.13
N SER A 55 -10.69 10.80 -2.34
CA SER A 55 -11.26 9.53 -2.79
C SER A 55 -10.91 9.34 -4.27
N MET A 56 -10.60 8.11 -4.66
CA MET A 56 -10.41 7.77 -6.06
C MET A 56 -11.71 8.03 -6.83
N ASP A 57 -11.59 8.68 -7.97
CA ASP A 57 -12.75 8.89 -8.84
C ASP A 57 -13.19 7.62 -9.57
N ALA A 58 -14.42 7.62 -10.05
CA ALA A 58 -15.01 6.46 -10.72
C ALA A 58 -14.28 6.07 -12.03
N GLN A 59 -13.65 7.03 -12.72
CA GLN A 59 -12.92 6.75 -13.95
C GLN A 59 -11.65 5.97 -13.67
N ASN A 60 -10.88 6.38 -12.65
CA ASN A 60 -9.68 5.67 -12.20
C ASN A 60 -10.03 4.32 -11.58
N LEU A 61 -11.10 4.24 -10.79
CA LEU A 61 -11.58 2.99 -10.23
C LEU A 61 -11.89 1.95 -11.32
N ALA A 62 -12.56 2.35 -12.41
CA ALA A 62 -12.89 1.48 -13.53
C ALA A 62 -11.66 0.98 -14.33
N LEU A 63 -10.50 1.59 -14.15
CA LEU A 63 -9.26 1.10 -14.78
C LEU A 63 -8.68 -0.11 -14.06
N ILE A 64 -8.96 -0.31 -12.76
CA ILE A 64 -8.34 -1.35 -11.94
C ILE A 64 -8.57 -2.75 -12.54
N PRO A 65 -9.81 -3.20 -12.82
CA PRO A 65 -10.04 -4.52 -13.41
C PRO A 65 -9.35 -4.68 -14.76
N ARG A 66 -9.29 -3.62 -15.56
CA ARG A 66 -8.60 -3.62 -16.85
C ARG A 66 -7.09 -3.82 -16.71
N VAL A 67 -6.47 -3.17 -15.71
CA VAL A 67 -5.04 -3.32 -15.41
C VAL A 67 -4.76 -4.74 -14.91
N LEU A 68 -5.59 -5.30 -14.03
CA LEU A 68 -5.47 -6.67 -13.53
C LEU A 68 -5.40 -7.66 -14.70
N VAL A 69 -6.33 -7.56 -15.64
CA VAL A 69 -6.37 -8.43 -16.84
C VAL A 69 -5.17 -8.16 -17.75
N ALA A 70 -4.92 -6.91 -18.11
CA ALA A 70 -3.88 -6.55 -19.07
C ALA A 70 -2.46 -6.94 -18.62
N ARG A 71 -2.24 -7.01 -17.32
CA ARG A 71 -0.96 -7.36 -16.70
C ARG A 71 -0.90 -8.80 -16.16
N GLY A 72 -1.99 -9.55 -16.24
CA GLY A 72 -2.06 -10.91 -15.70
C GLY A 72 -1.81 -10.96 -14.18
N LEU A 73 -2.28 -9.94 -13.45
CA LEU A 73 -2.06 -9.83 -12.01
C LEU A 73 -3.03 -10.76 -11.27
N ARG A 74 -2.56 -11.37 -10.20
CA ARG A 74 -3.32 -12.38 -9.45
C ARG A 74 -3.80 -11.90 -8.09
N CYS A 75 -3.34 -10.73 -7.65
CA CYS A 75 -3.69 -10.17 -6.35
C CYS A 75 -3.98 -8.67 -6.47
N LEU A 76 -5.07 -8.23 -5.85
CA LEU A 76 -5.45 -6.83 -5.65
C LEU A 76 -5.37 -6.52 -4.16
N ASP A 77 -4.46 -5.62 -3.77
CA ASP A 77 -4.23 -5.20 -2.38
C ASP A 77 -4.84 -3.81 -2.17
N LEU A 78 -6.00 -3.75 -1.51
CA LEU A 78 -6.74 -2.52 -1.23
C LEU A 78 -6.27 -1.88 0.06
N THR A 79 -5.94 -0.60 -0.02
CA THR A 79 -5.40 0.19 1.09
C THR A 79 -5.97 1.62 1.08
N GLY A 80 -5.52 2.42 2.02
CA GLY A 80 -5.93 3.82 2.19
C GLY A 80 -6.22 4.14 3.63
N GLY A 81 -7.34 4.82 3.87
CA GLY A 81 -7.93 4.98 5.18
C GLY A 81 -8.70 3.70 5.57
N ALA A 82 -10.02 3.70 5.35
CA ALA A 82 -10.85 2.49 5.35
C ALA A 82 -11.37 2.30 3.93
N PRO A 83 -10.80 1.37 3.15
CA PRO A 83 -11.20 1.15 1.76
C PRO A 83 -12.70 0.89 1.59
N GLU A 84 -13.32 0.27 2.57
CA GLU A 84 -14.74 -0.11 2.63
C GLU A 84 -15.67 1.12 2.59
N LEU A 85 -15.19 2.30 3.02
CA LEU A 85 -15.95 3.56 2.93
C LEU A 85 -16.03 4.12 1.51
N HIS A 86 -15.26 3.55 0.56
CA HIS A 86 -15.33 3.99 -0.81
C HIS A 86 -16.60 3.47 -1.49
N PRO A 87 -17.41 4.32 -2.16
CA PRO A 87 -18.69 3.90 -2.75
C PRO A 87 -18.57 2.74 -3.75
N GLY A 88 -17.46 2.66 -4.47
CA GLY A 88 -17.20 1.59 -5.44
C GLY A 88 -16.46 0.37 -4.87
N PHE A 89 -16.18 0.31 -3.57
CA PHE A 89 -15.43 -0.79 -2.96
C PHE A 89 -16.05 -2.15 -3.24
N ARG A 90 -17.33 -2.30 -2.90
CA ARG A 90 -18.05 -3.58 -3.05
C ARG A 90 -18.07 -4.07 -4.50
N GLU A 91 -18.33 -3.18 -5.44
CA GLU A 91 -18.35 -3.51 -6.87
C GLU A 91 -16.95 -3.93 -7.35
N LEU A 92 -15.91 -3.19 -6.96
CA LEU A 92 -14.53 -3.52 -7.29
C LEU A 92 -14.13 -4.91 -6.80
N VAL A 93 -14.46 -5.25 -5.54
CA VAL A 93 -14.18 -6.57 -4.96
C VAL A 93 -14.90 -7.67 -5.75
N GLN A 94 -16.18 -7.47 -6.11
CA GLN A 94 -16.95 -8.42 -6.92
C GLN A 94 -16.34 -8.61 -8.32
N GLN A 95 -15.91 -7.53 -8.96
CA GLN A 95 -15.26 -7.58 -10.27
C GLN A 95 -13.93 -8.33 -10.20
N ALA A 96 -13.09 -8.06 -9.19
CA ALA A 96 -11.83 -8.77 -8.99
C ALA A 96 -12.04 -10.27 -8.73
N ALA A 97 -13.02 -10.61 -7.89
CA ALA A 97 -13.37 -12.01 -7.63
C ALA A 97 -13.87 -12.73 -8.89
N ALA A 98 -14.68 -12.07 -9.72
CA ALA A 98 -15.15 -12.62 -10.98
C ALA A 98 -14.01 -12.89 -11.99
N LEU A 99 -12.91 -12.15 -11.87
CA LEU A 99 -11.68 -12.34 -12.66
C LEU A 99 -10.77 -13.44 -12.07
N GLY A 100 -11.12 -14.06 -10.94
CA GLY A 100 -10.30 -15.03 -10.24
C GLY A 100 -9.07 -14.40 -9.54
N VAL A 101 -9.12 -13.10 -9.26
CA VAL A 101 -8.07 -12.34 -8.57
C VAL A 101 -8.31 -12.41 -7.06
N GLU A 102 -7.26 -12.75 -6.30
CA GLU A 102 -7.28 -12.67 -4.84
C GLU A 102 -7.38 -11.20 -4.41
N VAL A 103 -8.22 -10.91 -3.42
CA VAL A 103 -8.36 -9.56 -2.87
C VAL A 103 -7.85 -9.54 -1.43
N ILE A 104 -6.91 -8.66 -1.16
CA ILE A 104 -6.46 -8.32 0.19
C ILE A 104 -7.10 -6.98 0.55
N ASP A 105 -7.87 -6.97 1.63
CA ASP A 105 -8.42 -5.76 2.21
C ASP A 105 -7.67 -5.41 3.50
N ARG A 106 -7.05 -4.22 3.53
CA ARG A 106 -6.33 -3.74 4.72
C ARG A 106 -7.29 -3.03 5.67
N CYS A 107 -8.15 -3.84 6.25
CA CYS A 107 -9.25 -3.45 7.11
C CYS A 107 -8.80 -3.13 8.55
N ASN A 108 -9.30 -2.05 9.13
CA ASN A 108 -9.10 -1.75 10.56
C ASN A 108 -10.08 -2.48 11.49
N LEU A 109 -10.95 -3.32 10.95
CA LEU A 109 -12.01 -4.11 11.58
C LEU A 109 -13.12 -3.30 12.28
N THR A 110 -12.84 -2.11 12.81
CA THR A 110 -13.89 -1.29 13.45
C THR A 110 -14.90 -0.76 12.45
N ILE A 111 -14.48 -0.67 11.17
CA ILE A 111 -15.36 -0.27 10.07
C ILE A 111 -16.53 -1.25 9.87
N LEU A 112 -16.36 -2.51 10.25
CA LEU A 112 -17.41 -3.52 10.15
C LEU A 112 -18.57 -3.30 11.11
N LEU A 113 -18.40 -2.40 12.09
CA LEU A 113 -19.44 -2.01 13.06
C LEU A 113 -20.20 -0.75 12.61
N GLU A 114 -19.75 -0.10 11.55
CA GLU A 114 -20.45 1.03 10.96
C GLU A 114 -21.66 0.55 10.17
N PRO A 115 -22.79 1.30 10.19
CA PRO A 115 -24.04 0.92 9.51
C PRO A 115 -23.95 0.91 7.98
#